data_2a9972014be318c48f98eb34543fc2e4
#
_entry.id   2a9972014be318c48f98eb34543fc2e4
#
_cell.length_a   1.000
_cell.length_b   1.000
_cell.length_c   1.000
_cell.angle_alpha   90.00
_cell.angle_beta   90.00
_cell.angle_gamma   90.00
#
_symmetry.space_group_name_H-M   'P 1'
#
loop_
_entity.id
_entity.type
_entity.pdbx_description
1 polymer ?
#
loop_
_entity_poly.entity_id
_entity_poly.type
_entity_poly.pdbx_seq_one_letter_code
_entity_poly.pdbx_strand_id
1 'polypeptide(L)'
;MFEDEPLSVVFLLIGNRNEEIFQLRRIIEPEAAAIAANNITEYELNELRLINEKIKESSDTESGAELDRKFHYKIVKASGNNLLSTIMFSVSVLVEKY
;
A
#
# COMPACT_ATOMS: atom_id res chain seq x y z
N MET A 1 -18.05 -6.66 -8.47
CA MET A 1 -17.07 -6.84 -9.39
C MET A 1 -15.89 -7.59 -8.82
N PHE A 2 -15.02 -7.96 -9.60
CA PHE A 2 -13.92 -8.76 -9.13
C PHE A 2 -12.64 -7.95 -9.04
N GLU A 3 -12.75 -6.68 -8.84
CA GLU A 3 -11.63 -5.79 -8.92
C GLU A 3 -10.54 -6.13 -7.96
N ASP A 4 -10.88 -6.59 -6.79
CA ASP A 4 -9.86 -6.81 -5.77
C ASP A 4 -9.41 -8.25 -5.68
N GLU A 5 -10.37 -9.14 -5.54
CA GLU A 5 -10.07 -10.52 -5.27
C GLU A 5 -9.47 -11.32 -6.41
N PRO A 6 -9.90 -11.13 -7.67
CA PRO A 6 -9.33 -11.91 -8.76
C PRO A 6 -7.84 -11.68 -8.92
N LEU A 7 -7.36 -10.47 -8.73
CA LEU A 7 -5.93 -10.20 -8.86
C LEU A 7 -5.16 -10.88 -7.73
N SER A 8 -5.69 -10.84 -6.51
CA SER A 8 -5.07 -11.53 -5.39
C SER A 8 -5.04 -13.04 -5.60
N VAL A 9 -6.14 -13.59 -6.14
CA VAL A 9 -6.22 -15.01 -6.44
C VAL A 9 -5.20 -15.39 -7.51
N VAL A 10 -5.06 -14.57 -8.56
CA VAL A 10 -4.07 -14.82 -9.60
C VAL A 10 -2.67 -14.85 -9.00
N PHE A 11 -2.33 -13.90 -8.14
CA PHE A 11 -1.04 -13.87 -7.47
C PHE A 11 -0.80 -15.15 -6.67
N LEU A 12 -1.81 -15.63 -5.97
CA LEU A 12 -1.69 -16.87 -5.21
C LEU A 12 -1.50 -18.08 -6.11
N LEU A 13 -2.22 -18.12 -7.22
CA LEU A 13 -2.17 -19.25 -8.14
C LEU A 13 -0.84 -19.39 -8.85
N ILE A 14 -0.23 -18.28 -9.24
CA ILE A 14 1.06 -18.33 -9.94
C ILE A 14 2.21 -18.55 -8.97
N GLY A 15 1.95 -18.42 -7.67
CA GLY A 15 2.98 -18.60 -6.66
C GLY A 15 4.02 -17.50 -6.72
N ASN A 16 4.15 -16.75 -5.67
CA ASN A 16 5.12 -15.66 -5.61
C ASN A 16 5.91 -15.76 -4.33
N ARG A 17 7.08 -15.12 -4.32
CA ARG A 17 7.95 -15.08 -3.16
C ARG A 17 7.91 -13.69 -2.55
N ASN A 18 8.17 -13.62 -1.25
CA ASN A 18 8.20 -12.33 -0.54
C ASN A 18 9.18 -11.35 -1.18
N GLU A 19 10.34 -11.83 -1.61
CA GLU A 19 11.32 -10.96 -2.25
C GLU A 19 10.83 -10.39 -3.57
N GLU A 20 10.02 -11.13 -4.31
CA GLU A 20 9.41 -10.63 -5.54
C GLU A 20 8.38 -9.55 -5.25
N ILE A 21 7.61 -9.73 -4.18
CA ILE A 21 6.65 -8.74 -3.73
C ILE A 21 7.37 -7.44 -3.34
N PHE A 22 8.47 -7.55 -2.60
CA PHE A 22 9.25 -6.38 -2.20
C PHE A 22 9.89 -5.69 -3.40
N GLN A 23 10.35 -6.45 -4.39
CA GLN A 23 10.88 -5.87 -5.62
C GLN A 23 9.82 -5.06 -6.35
N LEU A 24 8.62 -5.61 -6.46
CA LEU A 24 7.51 -4.91 -7.10
C LEU A 24 7.18 -3.62 -6.37
N ARG A 25 7.12 -3.66 -5.05
CA ARG A 25 6.83 -2.48 -4.24
C ARG A 25 7.89 -1.40 -4.42
N ARG A 26 9.16 -1.79 -4.50
CA ARG A 26 10.25 -0.83 -4.72
C ARG A 26 10.15 -0.11 -6.07
N ILE A 27 9.53 -0.75 -7.05
CA ILE A 27 9.31 -0.13 -8.35
C ILE A 27 8.09 0.80 -8.29
N ILE A 28 7.01 0.33 -7.70
CA ILE A 28 5.73 1.03 -7.71
C ILE A 28 5.69 2.21 -6.74
N GLU A 29 6.16 2.02 -5.51
CA GLU A 29 5.93 3.01 -4.46
C GLU A 29 6.58 4.36 -4.71
N PRO A 30 7.84 4.44 -5.17
CA PRO A 30 8.42 5.74 -5.47
C PRO A 30 7.71 6.49 -6.58
N GLU A 31 7.32 5.78 -7.64
CA GLU A 31 6.59 6.40 -8.74
C GLU A 31 5.20 6.87 -8.29
N ALA A 32 4.52 6.04 -7.51
CA ALA A 32 3.22 6.40 -6.98
C ALA A 32 3.32 7.63 -6.08
N ALA A 33 4.36 7.70 -5.26
CA ALA A 33 4.58 8.83 -4.37
C ALA A 33 4.82 10.12 -5.17
N ALA A 34 5.57 10.03 -6.26
CA ALA A 34 5.83 11.19 -7.12
C ALA A 34 4.53 11.69 -7.75
N ILE A 35 3.69 10.79 -8.22
CA ILE A 35 2.40 11.17 -8.79
C ILE A 35 1.49 11.74 -7.69
N ALA A 36 1.48 11.11 -6.52
CA ALA A 36 0.67 11.56 -5.41
C ALA A 36 1.04 12.97 -4.96
N ALA A 37 2.32 13.31 -5.00
CA ALA A 37 2.77 14.63 -4.59
C ALA A 37 2.10 15.74 -5.38
N ASN A 38 1.71 15.47 -6.64
CA ASN A 38 1.04 16.44 -7.48
C ASN A 38 -0.48 16.40 -7.37
N ASN A 39 -1.03 15.32 -6.81
CA ASN A 39 -2.47 15.10 -6.81
C ASN A 39 -3.10 15.04 -5.42
N ILE A 40 -2.29 14.93 -4.39
CA ILE A 40 -2.80 14.74 -3.03
C ILE A 40 -3.59 15.96 -2.57
N THR A 41 -4.72 15.74 -1.93
CA THR A 41 -5.55 16.79 -1.37
C THR A 41 -5.08 17.12 0.04
N GLU A 42 -5.51 18.31 0.54
CA GLU A 42 -5.24 18.70 1.93
C GLU A 42 -5.78 17.66 2.91
N TYR A 43 -6.95 17.16 2.63
CA TYR A 43 -7.58 16.16 3.48
C TYR A 43 -6.74 14.89 3.54
N GLU A 44 -6.31 14.40 2.39
CA GLU A 44 -5.48 13.19 2.33
C GLU A 44 -4.13 13.40 3.02
N LEU A 45 -3.54 14.57 2.83
CA LEU A 45 -2.28 14.89 3.47
C LEU A 45 -2.42 14.89 5.00
N ASN A 46 -3.50 15.43 5.49
CA ASN A 46 -3.77 15.43 6.93
C ASN A 46 -3.97 14.02 7.47
N GLU A 47 -4.62 13.16 6.69
CA GLU A 47 -4.76 11.75 7.07
C GLU A 47 -3.40 11.08 7.20
N LEU A 48 -2.49 11.35 6.26
CA LEU A 48 -1.14 10.80 6.31
C LEU A 48 -0.38 11.28 7.54
N ARG A 49 -0.54 12.56 7.88
CA ARG A 49 0.11 13.12 9.07
C ARG A 49 -0.37 12.43 10.33
N LEU A 50 -1.67 12.17 10.42
CA LEU A 50 -2.24 11.49 11.59
C LEU A 50 -1.73 10.06 11.70
N ILE A 51 -1.66 9.34 10.59
CA ILE A 51 -1.13 7.98 10.60
C ILE A 51 0.33 8.00 11.03
N ASN A 52 1.12 8.94 10.52
CA ASN A 52 2.53 9.06 10.86
C ASN A 52 2.72 9.32 12.36
N GLU A 53 1.86 10.16 12.94
CA GLU A 53 1.91 10.40 14.39
C GLU A 53 1.61 9.12 15.17
N LYS A 54 0.62 8.36 14.73
CA LYS A 54 0.29 7.09 15.36
C LYS A 54 1.42 6.08 15.28
N ILE A 55 2.14 6.06 14.16
CA ILE A 55 3.30 5.19 14.01
C ILE A 55 4.36 5.57 15.04
N LYS A 56 4.62 6.85 15.22
CA LYS A 56 5.61 7.33 16.19
C LYS A 56 5.24 6.97 17.61
N GLU A 57 3.96 6.97 17.94
CA GLU A 57 3.47 6.65 19.26
C GLU A 57 3.33 5.14 19.51
N SER A 58 3.41 4.36 18.47
CA SER A 58 3.23 2.93 18.56
C SER A 58 4.39 2.26 19.29
N SER A 59 4.08 1.52 20.33
CA SER A 59 5.06 0.75 21.06
C SER A 59 5.01 -0.72 20.68
N ASP A 60 4.01 -1.09 19.91
CA ASP A 60 3.76 -2.46 19.49
C ASP A 60 4.16 -2.62 18.03
N THR A 61 5.07 -3.55 17.77
CA THR A 61 5.59 -3.81 16.44
C THR A 61 4.48 -4.18 15.44
N GLU A 62 3.51 -4.97 15.89
CA GLU A 62 2.42 -5.40 15.02
C GLU A 62 1.52 -4.24 14.62
N SER A 63 1.16 -3.38 15.58
CA SER A 63 0.38 -2.19 15.30
C SER A 63 1.14 -1.23 14.41
N GLY A 64 2.43 -1.08 14.64
CA GLY A 64 3.27 -0.23 13.82
C GLY A 64 3.34 -0.72 12.38
N ALA A 65 3.47 -2.01 12.18
CA ALA A 65 3.53 -2.59 10.85
C ALA A 65 2.21 -2.39 10.10
N GLU A 66 1.09 -2.55 10.79
CA GLU A 66 -0.21 -2.34 10.17
C GLU A 66 -0.42 -0.88 9.76
N LEU A 67 -0.04 0.05 10.63
CA LEU A 67 -0.12 1.46 10.33
C LEU A 67 0.80 1.84 9.17
N ASP A 68 1.96 1.23 9.09
CA ASP A 68 2.91 1.45 8.01
C ASP A 68 2.32 1.03 6.67
N ARG A 69 1.70 -0.16 6.62
CA ARG A 69 1.02 -0.64 5.41
C ARG A 69 -0.09 0.31 5.00
N LYS A 70 -0.85 0.80 5.96
CA LYS A 70 -1.93 1.74 5.72
C LYS A 70 -1.40 3.06 5.16
N PHE A 71 -0.29 3.53 5.69
CA PHE A 71 0.36 4.75 5.24
C PHE A 71 0.76 4.62 3.77
N HIS A 72 1.44 3.55 3.41
CA HIS A 72 1.89 3.31 2.04
C HIS A 72 0.72 3.15 1.08
N TYR A 73 -0.31 2.44 1.49
CA TYR A 73 -1.50 2.27 0.65
C TYR A 73 -2.17 3.62 0.36
N LYS A 74 -2.27 4.48 1.37
CA LYS A 74 -2.89 5.79 1.19
C LYS A 74 -2.10 6.67 0.24
N ILE A 75 -0.77 6.56 0.24
CA ILE A 75 0.05 7.28 -0.73
C ILE A 75 -0.28 6.83 -2.15
N VAL A 76 -0.35 5.53 -2.37
CA VAL A 76 -0.67 5.00 -3.69
C VAL A 76 -2.08 5.42 -4.11
N LYS A 77 -3.01 5.40 -3.18
CA LYS A 77 -4.39 5.84 -3.43
C LYS A 77 -4.43 7.32 -3.83
N ALA A 78 -3.63 8.15 -3.17
CA ALA A 78 -3.56 9.57 -3.46
C ALA A 78 -2.96 9.88 -4.83
N SER A 79 -2.29 8.92 -5.46
CA SER A 79 -1.79 9.10 -6.81
C SER A 79 -2.93 9.26 -7.82
N GLY A 80 -4.12 8.77 -7.49
CA GLY A 80 -5.27 8.81 -8.38
C GLY A 80 -5.24 7.75 -9.46
N ASN A 81 -4.24 6.88 -9.45
CA ASN A 81 -4.10 5.81 -10.43
C ASN A 81 -4.75 4.54 -9.86
N ASN A 82 -5.95 4.23 -10.34
CA ASN A 82 -6.72 3.10 -9.83
C ASN A 82 -6.04 1.76 -10.06
N LEU A 83 -5.30 1.63 -11.15
CA LEU A 83 -4.58 0.39 -11.42
C LEU A 83 -3.48 0.16 -10.40
N LEU A 84 -2.71 1.19 -10.10
CA LEU A 84 -1.68 1.10 -9.07
C LEU A 84 -2.30 0.77 -7.71
N SER A 85 -3.42 1.40 -7.37
CA SER A 85 -4.10 1.14 -6.10
C SER A 85 -4.54 -0.31 -6.00
N THR A 86 -5.10 -0.86 -7.08
CA THR A 86 -5.57 -2.23 -7.11
C THR A 86 -4.40 -3.21 -6.95
N ILE A 87 -3.31 -2.96 -7.66
CA ILE A 87 -2.12 -3.81 -7.56
C ILE A 87 -1.57 -3.79 -6.13
N MET A 88 -1.46 -2.61 -5.55
CA MET A 88 -0.91 -2.48 -4.19
C MET A 88 -1.83 -3.11 -3.15
N PHE A 89 -3.14 -2.98 -3.32
CA PHE A 89 -4.08 -3.64 -2.42
C PHE A 89 -3.89 -5.15 -2.46
N SER A 90 -3.80 -5.73 -3.65
CA SER A 90 -3.62 -7.16 -3.83
C SER A 90 -2.31 -7.65 -3.22
N VAL A 91 -1.24 -6.88 -3.41
CA VAL A 91 0.06 -7.19 -2.82
C VAL A 91 -0.02 -7.15 -1.29
N SER A 92 -0.73 -6.14 -0.74
CA SER A 92 -0.88 -6.03 0.71
C SER A 92 -1.61 -7.24 1.31
N VAL A 93 -2.62 -7.74 0.61
CA VAL A 93 -3.34 -8.94 1.06
C VAL A 93 -2.39 -10.13 1.14
N LEU A 94 -1.51 -10.29 0.15
CA LEU A 94 -0.53 -11.37 0.16
C LEU A 94 0.46 -11.25 1.31
N VAL A 95 0.95 -10.04 1.56
CA VAL A 95 1.90 -9.79 2.66
C VAL A 95 1.27 -10.12 4.00
N GLU A 96 0.00 -9.77 4.20
CA GLU A 96 -0.69 -10.06 5.46
C GLU A 96 -0.89 -11.55 5.69
N LYS A 97 -1.01 -12.32 4.62
CA LYS A 97 -1.21 -13.77 4.73
C LYS A 97 0.07 -14.54 4.99
N TYR A 98 1.16 -14.00 4.62
CA TYR A 98 2.46 -14.63 4.73
C TYR A 98 3.47 -13.71 5.41
#